data_a831ac663dfce917d973deebe9c09971
#
_entry.id   a831ac663dfce917d973deebe9c09971
#
_cell.length_a   1.000
_cell.length_b   1.000
_cell.length_c   1.000
_cell.angle_alpha   90.00
_cell.angle_beta   90.00
_cell.angle_gamma   90.00
#
_symmetry.space_group_name_H-M   'P 1'
#
loop_
_entity.id
_entity.type
_entity.pdbx_description
1 polymer ?
#
loop_
_entity_poly.entity_id
_entity_poly.type
_entity_poly.pdbx_seq_one_letter_code
_entity_poly.pdbx_strand_id
1 'polypeptide(L)'
;MTEKIKFTLDGREVEANAGESIWQVAKREGTSIPHLCWLPEPGYRADGNCRACMVEVEGERVLTASCQRKATSGMKVKTQSERAKKSREMVFELLLADQPEREDGHDPKSKFWSWVDQMGVQPSSRFPHAEKPTSDYSHAAIAVNLDACINCNLCVRACREVQMNDVIGMAYRGHGSKVVFDFDDPMGTSTCVGCGECVQACPTGALMEGNLIDKETGKRTAYEEKTVDSICPYCGVGCQTSVHVKDNRILYIDGRDGPANENRLCVKGRFGFDYIHHPDRLTKPLIRREGATKRECLIPRSRDEILEVFREATWDEALGMAATGFKRIRDTWGPSALAGLGSAKGSNEEAYLFQKLVRQGFGTNNVDHCTRLCHASSVAALMEGVNSGAVTAPFTAARDAETIIVIGARPAENHPVAATYLKQAAARGANLIIMDPRGQHSGLARYATHVLNFKPAHDVALLNAMLHTIIEEGMVDVQYVQAHTEGYEGLRAKVRSFSPERMAPICGIDADVIREVARLYARSQASIIFWGMGVSQHT
;
A
#
# COMPACT_ATOMS: atom_id res chain seq x y z
N MET A 1 -1.54 -28.44 15.61
CA MET A 1 -1.75 -27.67 16.85
C MET A 1 -0.38 -27.15 17.27
N THR A 2 -0.16 -25.84 17.24
CA THR A 2 1.10 -25.23 17.69
C THR A 2 1.23 -25.44 19.20
N GLU A 3 2.36 -25.96 19.63
CA GLU A 3 2.66 -26.23 21.03
C GLU A 3 2.56 -24.94 21.85
N LYS A 4 1.71 -24.92 22.88
CA LYS A 4 1.53 -23.79 23.78
C LYS A 4 2.63 -23.78 24.83
N ILE A 5 3.30 -22.64 24.99
CA ILE A 5 4.39 -22.43 25.96
C ILE A 5 3.79 -21.77 27.21
N LYS A 6 3.89 -22.41 28.37
CA LYS A 6 3.42 -21.87 29.64
C LYS A 6 4.57 -21.18 30.39
N PHE A 7 4.32 -19.97 30.90
CA PHE A 7 5.25 -19.21 31.72
C PHE A 7 4.52 -18.27 32.67
N THR A 8 5.23 -17.66 33.60
CA THR A 8 4.66 -16.75 34.60
C THR A 8 4.94 -15.31 34.21
N LEU A 9 3.90 -14.47 34.11
CA LEU A 9 3.96 -13.03 33.88
C LEU A 9 3.35 -12.30 35.09
N ASP A 10 4.17 -11.52 35.81
CA ASP A 10 3.77 -10.79 37.02
C ASP A 10 2.97 -11.64 38.03
N GLY A 11 3.43 -12.88 38.27
CA GLY A 11 2.82 -13.84 39.19
C GLY A 11 1.63 -14.63 38.66
N ARG A 12 1.18 -14.39 37.42
CA ARG A 12 0.07 -15.14 36.75
C ARG A 12 0.63 -16.11 35.72
N GLU A 13 0.11 -17.33 35.68
CA GLU A 13 0.43 -18.27 34.60
C GLU A 13 -0.26 -17.80 33.30
N VAL A 14 0.50 -17.73 32.22
CA VAL A 14 0.05 -17.29 30.88
C VAL A 14 0.58 -18.24 29.81
N GLU A 15 -0.07 -18.25 28.65
CA GLU A 15 0.32 -19.07 27.52
C GLU A 15 0.84 -18.22 26.35
N ALA A 16 1.93 -18.66 25.75
CA ALA A 16 2.47 -18.10 24.51
C ALA A 16 2.37 -19.10 23.36
N ASN A 17 2.21 -18.59 22.15
CA ASN A 17 2.44 -19.38 20.94
C ASN A 17 3.96 -19.47 20.68
N ALA A 18 4.38 -20.52 19.97
CA ALA A 18 5.78 -20.66 19.61
C ALA A 18 6.28 -19.41 18.86
N GLY A 19 7.38 -18.83 19.35
CA GLY A 19 7.98 -17.63 18.76
C GLY A 19 7.37 -16.28 19.17
N GLU A 20 6.30 -16.24 19.98
CA GLU A 20 5.81 -14.97 20.55
C GLU A 20 6.83 -14.35 21.52
N SER A 21 6.97 -13.03 21.43
CA SER A 21 7.78 -12.27 22.40
C SER A 21 7.01 -12.04 23.71
N ILE A 22 7.77 -11.81 24.79
CA ILE A 22 7.18 -11.47 26.09
C ILE A 22 6.24 -10.26 25.96
N TRP A 23 6.61 -9.27 25.15
CA TRP A 23 5.79 -8.07 24.95
C TRP A 23 4.43 -8.39 24.27
N GLN A 24 4.44 -9.27 23.24
CA GLN A 24 3.21 -9.68 22.56
C GLN A 24 2.24 -10.39 23.50
N VAL A 25 2.77 -11.32 24.31
CA VAL A 25 1.96 -12.00 25.34
C VAL A 25 1.45 -10.99 26.39
N ALA A 26 2.32 -10.12 26.91
CA ALA A 26 1.94 -9.09 27.89
C ALA A 26 0.80 -8.20 27.37
N LYS A 27 0.89 -7.74 26.11
CA LYS A 27 -0.17 -6.95 25.46
C LYS A 27 -1.50 -7.71 25.40
N ARG A 28 -1.48 -8.98 24.98
CA ARG A 28 -2.67 -9.83 24.92
C ARG A 28 -3.28 -10.06 26.29
N GLU A 29 -2.47 -10.19 27.33
CA GLU A 29 -2.90 -10.36 28.72
C GLU A 29 -3.24 -9.01 29.43
N GLY A 30 -3.29 -7.90 28.69
CA GLY A 30 -3.66 -6.59 29.23
C GLY A 30 -2.55 -5.90 30.02
N THR A 31 -1.30 -6.38 29.97
CA THR A 31 -0.14 -5.74 30.63
C THR A 31 0.53 -4.78 29.67
N SER A 32 0.54 -3.49 30.02
CA SER A 32 1.15 -2.43 29.21
C SER A 32 2.64 -2.31 29.46
N ILE A 33 3.46 -2.48 28.44
CA ILE A 33 4.92 -2.30 28.48
C ILE A 33 5.31 -1.23 27.46
N PRO A 34 6.04 -0.17 27.86
CA PRO A 34 6.49 0.88 26.96
C PRO A 34 7.33 0.32 25.79
N HIS A 35 7.16 0.88 24.59
CA HIS A 35 7.95 0.52 23.42
C HIS A 35 7.97 1.69 22.44
N LEU A 36 9.12 1.94 21.82
CA LEU A 36 9.32 3.05 20.87
C LEU A 36 9.94 2.62 19.56
N CYS A 37 10.91 1.67 19.56
CA CYS A 37 11.62 1.22 18.36
C CYS A 37 10.95 0.05 17.64
N TRP A 38 9.76 -0.32 18.01
CA TRP A 38 8.97 -1.37 17.38
C TRP A 38 7.53 -0.94 17.19
N LEU A 39 7.04 -1.17 15.97
CA LEU A 39 5.64 -1.06 15.60
C LEU A 39 5.10 -2.50 15.46
N PRO A 40 4.14 -2.93 16.29
CA PRO A 40 3.60 -4.30 16.26
C PRO A 40 2.60 -4.49 15.11
N GLU A 41 3.01 -4.16 13.91
CA GLU A 41 2.25 -4.24 12.66
C GLU A 41 2.95 -5.17 11.65
N PRO A 42 2.24 -5.67 10.64
CA PRO A 42 2.83 -6.53 9.61
C PRO A 42 4.04 -5.89 8.93
N GLY A 43 5.11 -6.66 8.79
CA GLY A 43 6.35 -6.21 8.14
C GLY A 43 7.37 -5.54 9.07
N TYR A 44 7.01 -5.21 10.32
CA TYR A 44 7.95 -4.63 11.27
C TYR A 44 8.50 -5.66 12.25
N ARG A 45 9.80 -5.84 12.26
CA ARG A 45 10.51 -6.62 13.28
C ARG A 45 10.89 -5.75 14.48
N ALA A 46 11.03 -6.36 15.64
CA ALA A 46 11.56 -5.67 16.81
C ALA A 46 13.09 -5.61 16.78
N ASP A 47 13.70 -4.45 17.00
CA ASP A 47 15.16 -4.29 17.07
C ASP A 47 15.68 -4.26 18.51
N GLY A 48 14.84 -3.88 19.49
CA GLY A 48 15.21 -3.79 20.90
C GLY A 48 16.26 -2.69 21.19
N ASN A 49 16.46 -1.72 20.28
CA ASN A 49 17.51 -0.69 20.43
C ASN A 49 17.12 0.45 21.38
N CYS A 50 15.84 0.83 21.51
CA CYS A 50 15.42 1.91 22.40
C CYS A 50 15.45 1.55 23.89
N ARG A 51 15.40 0.27 24.24
CA ARG A 51 15.38 -0.25 25.63
C ARG A 51 14.20 0.23 26.49
N ALA A 52 13.19 0.87 25.93
CA ALA A 52 11.99 1.28 26.66
C ALA A 52 11.16 0.09 27.20
N CYS A 53 11.33 -1.10 26.66
CA CYS A 53 10.53 -2.29 27.00
C CYS A 53 11.25 -3.29 27.93
N MET A 54 12.21 -2.83 28.72
CA MET A 54 12.99 -3.72 29.61
C MET A 54 12.14 -4.36 30.68
N VAL A 55 12.32 -5.67 30.89
CA VAL A 55 11.69 -6.48 31.94
C VAL A 55 12.73 -7.35 32.65
N GLU A 56 12.38 -7.82 33.85
CA GLU A 56 13.21 -8.74 34.61
C GLU A 56 12.74 -10.17 34.42
N VAL A 57 13.68 -11.07 34.14
CA VAL A 57 13.44 -12.52 34.12
C VAL A 57 14.16 -13.13 35.33
N GLU A 58 13.41 -13.87 36.14
CA GLU A 58 13.95 -14.47 37.39
C GLU A 58 15.09 -15.43 37.04
N GLY A 59 16.21 -15.30 37.75
CA GLY A 59 17.42 -16.08 37.51
C GLY A 59 18.37 -15.50 36.43
N GLU A 60 17.95 -14.49 35.69
CA GLU A 60 18.84 -13.81 34.74
C GLU A 60 19.58 -12.62 35.38
N ARG A 61 20.88 -12.49 35.11
CA ARG A 61 21.71 -11.40 35.66
C ARG A 61 21.32 -10.01 35.14
N VAL A 62 20.83 -9.94 33.92
CA VAL A 62 20.53 -8.70 33.19
C VAL A 62 19.06 -8.59 32.87
N LEU A 63 18.55 -7.35 32.75
CA LEU A 63 17.22 -7.10 32.19
C LEU A 63 17.22 -7.41 30.70
N THR A 64 16.06 -7.79 30.19
CA THR A 64 15.91 -8.13 28.77
C THR A 64 14.87 -7.25 28.08
N ALA A 65 15.04 -7.02 26.77
CA ALA A 65 14.07 -6.31 25.96
C ALA A 65 12.90 -7.23 25.61
N SER A 66 11.73 -6.99 26.22
CA SER A 66 10.55 -7.85 26.07
C SER A 66 10.02 -7.94 24.63
N CYS A 67 10.28 -6.92 23.80
CA CYS A 67 9.89 -6.95 22.38
C CYS A 67 10.66 -7.99 21.54
N GLN A 68 11.89 -8.36 21.97
CA GLN A 68 12.72 -9.36 21.28
C GLN A 68 12.74 -10.72 21.97
N ARG A 69 12.74 -10.73 23.30
CA ARG A 69 12.84 -11.95 24.08
C ARG A 69 11.61 -12.83 23.86
N LYS A 70 11.83 -14.03 23.32
CA LYS A 70 10.79 -15.03 23.15
C LYS A 70 10.44 -15.67 24.48
N ALA A 71 9.15 -15.98 24.68
CA ALA A 71 8.70 -16.74 25.82
C ALA A 71 9.26 -18.18 25.77
N THR A 72 9.68 -18.69 26.93
CA THR A 72 10.13 -20.07 27.09
C THR A 72 9.43 -20.72 28.28
N SER A 73 9.28 -22.05 28.23
CA SER A 73 8.57 -22.80 29.28
C SER A 73 9.20 -22.59 30.66
N GLY A 74 8.35 -22.35 31.67
CA GLY A 74 8.77 -22.15 33.06
C GLY A 74 9.44 -20.81 33.37
N MET A 75 9.61 -19.91 32.37
CA MET A 75 10.13 -18.56 32.59
C MET A 75 9.25 -17.78 33.57
N LYS A 76 9.86 -16.98 34.43
CA LYS A 76 9.13 -16.07 35.32
C LYS A 76 9.55 -14.62 35.03
N VAL A 77 8.61 -13.85 34.52
CA VAL A 77 8.82 -12.46 34.08
C VAL A 77 8.15 -11.49 35.04
N LYS A 78 8.89 -10.47 35.43
CA LYS A 78 8.40 -9.36 36.23
C LYS A 78 8.50 -8.08 35.42
N THR A 79 7.36 -7.54 35.01
CA THR A 79 7.31 -6.28 34.24
C THR A 79 7.38 -5.06 35.12
N GLN A 80 7.04 -5.17 36.42
CA GLN A 80 6.93 -4.07 37.37
C GLN A 80 7.94 -4.17 38.53
N SER A 81 9.04 -4.94 38.38
CA SER A 81 10.10 -4.92 39.38
C SER A 81 10.75 -3.54 39.46
N GLU A 82 11.25 -3.16 40.66
CA GLU A 82 11.94 -1.88 40.87
C GLU A 82 13.09 -1.68 39.89
N ARG A 83 13.82 -2.76 39.59
CA ARG A 83 14.94 -2.73 38.68
C ARG A 83 14.48 -2.45 37.23
N ALA A 84 13.38 -3.06 36.79
CA ALA A 84 12.81 -2.83 35.45
C ALA A 84 12.24 -1.42 35.31
N LYS A 85 11.51 -0.92 36.32
CA LYS A 85 10.97 0.45 36.38
C LYS A 85 12.10 1.47 36.28
N LYS A 86 13.09 1.38 37.18
CA LYS A 86 14.24 2.30 37.22
C LYS A 86 15.01 2.31 35.90
N SER A 87 15.17 1.15 35.25
CA SER A 87 15.81 1.07 33.92
C SER A 87 15.03 1.82 32.87
N ARG A 88 13.70 1.64 32.81
CA ARG A 88 12.84 2.35 31.86
C ARG A 88 12.80 3.86 32.12
N GLU A 89 12.66 4.28 33.37
CA GLU A 89 12.72 5.71 33.77
C GLU A 89 14.01 6.36 33.28
N MET A 90 15.16 5.72 33.51
CA MET A 90 16.45 6.20 33.04
C MET A 90 16.52 6.32 31.49
N VAL A 91 15.96 5.36 30.78
CA VAL A 91 15.89 5.42 29.30
C VAL A 91 15.07 6.62 28.85
N PHE A 92 13.90 6.85 29.44
CA PHE A 92 13.06 8.00 29.07
C PHE A 92 13.68 9.33 29.50
N GLU A 93 14.38 9.40 30.63
CA GLU A 93 15.14 10.58 31.08
C GLU A 93 16.24 10.95 30.08
N LEU A 94 16.97 9.95 29.55
CA LEU A 94 17.98 10.15 28.51
C LEU A 94 17.36 10.62 27.19
N LEU A 95 16.24 10.00 26.78
CA LEU A 95 15.56 10.40 25.55
C LEU A 95 14.95 11.80 25.67
N LEU A 96 14.42 12.18 26.83
CA LEU A 96 13.90 13.54 27.09
C LEU A 96 14.98 14.61 26.97
N ALA A 97 16.22 14.31 27.35
CA ALA A 97 17.32 15.27 27.27
C ALA A 97 17.61 15.69 25.81
N ASP A 98 17.31 14.82 24.85
CA ASP A 98 17.52 15.10 23.41
C ASP A 98 16.25 15.63 22.71
N GLN A 99 15.10 15.73 23.40
CA GLN A 99 13.87 16.24 22.80
C GLN A 99 13.80 17.78 22.84
N PRO A 100 13.11 18.42 21.88
CA PRO A 100 12.69 19.81 22.03
C PRO A 100 11.75 19.97 23.24
N GLU A 101 11.56 21.20 23.69
CA GLU A 101 10.46 21.48 24.60
C GLU A 101 9.15 20.96 23.98
N ARG A 102 8.29 20.35 24.79
CA ARG A 102 7.09 19.65 24.31
C ARG A 102 6.24 20.50 23.37
N GLU A 103 6.09 21.79 23.69
CA GLU A 103 5.27 22.73 22.93
C GLU A 103 5.94 23.22 21.63
N ASP A 104 7.23 22.95 21.46
CA ASP A 104 8.01 23.31 20.28
C ASP A 104 8.20 22.10 19.32
N GLY A 105 7.82 20.90 19.75
CA GLY A 105 7.81 19.71 18.91
C GLY A 105 6.64 19.71 17.91
N HIS A 106 6.82 19.05 16.76
CA HIS A 106 5.76 18.87 15.77
C HIS A 106 4.53 18.13 16.35
N ASP A 107 4.72 17.16 17.23
CA ASP A 107 3.63 16.40 17.84
C ASP A 107 3.74 16.30 19.37
N PRO A 108 3.25 17.31 20.14
CA PRO A 108 3.20 17.29 21.59
C PRO A 108 2.39 16.13 22.20
N LYS A 109 1.60 15.42 21.39
CA LYS A 109 0.79 14.26 21.80
C LYS A 109 1.29 12.94 21.23
N SER A 110 2.52 12.91 20.72
CA SER A 110 3.12 11.72 20.14
C SER A 110 3.14 10.53 21.11
N LYS A 111 3.34 9.33 20.57
CA LYS A 111 3.49 8.10 21.36
C LYS A 111 4.61 8.22 22.42
N PHE A 112 5.68 8.95 22.10
CA PHE A 112 6.77 9.21 23.04
C PHE A 112 6.25 10.00 24.24
N TRP A 113 5.61 11.15 24.04
CA TRP A 113 5.06 11.98 25.11
C TRP A 113 3.97 11.27 25.91
N SER A 114 3.15 10.46 25.28
CA SER A 114 2.16 9.62 25.97
C SER A 114 2.81 8.65 26.96
N TRP A 115 3.96 8.06 26.60
CA TRP A 115 4.70 7.20 27.54
C TRP A 115 5.40 7.99 28.64
N VAL A 116 5.95 9.17 28.35
CA VAL A 116 6.52 10.07 29.34
C VAL A 116 5.49 10.39 30.43
N ASP A 117 4.27 10.78 30.01
CA ASP A 117 3.15 11.07 30.91
C ASP A 117 2.77 9.85 31.78
N GLN A 118 2.59 8.68 31.15
CA GLN A 118 2.21 7.44 31.84
C GLN A 118 3.26 6.97 32.87
N MET A 119 4.53 7.24 32.61
CA MET A 119 5.63 6.86 33.49
C MET A 119 5.98 7.96 34.53
N GLY A 120 5.44 9.17 34.36
CA GLY A 120 5.71 10.30 35.26
C GLY A 120 7.15 10.80 35.21
N VAL A 121 7.89 10.56 34.12
CA VAL A 121 9.28 10.97 33.97
C VAL A 121 9.35 12.47 33.71
N GLN A 122 10.27 13.15 34.40
CA GLN A 122 10.50 14.59 34.25
C GLN A 122 11.84 14.87 33.58
N PRO A 123 11.97 15.98 32.83
CA PRO A 123 13.26 16.43 32.30
C PRO A 123 14.31 16.54 33.40
N SER A 124 15.54 16.18 33.12
CA SER A 124 16.65 16.18 34.07
C SER A 124 17.80 17.03 33.57
N SER A 125 18.37 17.84 34.48
CA SER A 125 19.55 18.65 34.18
C SER A 125 20.86 17.85 34.16
N ARG A 126 20.80 16.54 34.40
CA ARG A 126 22.00 15.67 34.38
C ARG A 126 22.62 15.48 33.02
N PHE A 127 21.82 15.65 31.95
CA PHE A 127 22.25 15.41 30.57
C PHE A 127 22.18 16.73 29.79
N PRO A 128 23.27 17.13 29.12
CA PRO A 128 23.25 18.31 28.27
C PRO A 128 22.40 18.07 27.01
N HIS A 129 21.69 19.09 26.57
CA HIS A 129 21.02 19.08 25.25
C HIS A 129 22.04 19.03 24.12
N ALA A 130 21.70 18.30 23.06
CA ALA A 130 22.43 18.34 21.80
C ALA A 130 22.13 19.63 21.01
N GLU A 131 22.99 19.96 20.05
CA GLU A 131 22.65 20.97 19.03
C GLU A 131 21.41 20.52 18.27
N LYS A 132 20.47 21.45 18.10
CA LYS A 132 19.19 21.19 17.42
C LYS A 132 19.35 21.22 15.90
N PRO A 133 19.06 20.13 15.19
CA PRO A 133 18.98 20.14 13.74
C PRO A 133 17.86 21.09 13.27
N THR A 134 18.09 21.82 12.18
CA THR A 134 17.03 22.63 11.57
C THR A 134 15.96 21.75 10.95
N SER A 135 14.70 22.15 11.06
CA SER A 135 13.58 21.47 10.40
C SER A 135 13.67 21.58 8.88
N ASP A 136 13.25 20.52 8.19
CA ASP A 136 13.19 20.49 6.72
C ASP A 136 11.72 20.41 6.25
N TYR A 137 11.29 21.45 5.54
CA TYR A 137 9.96 21.58 4.94
C TYR A 137 10.00 21.57 3.40
N SER A 138 11.08 21.05 2.83
CA SER A 138 11.28 21.01 1.36
C SER A 138 10.35 20.02 0.67
N HIS A 139 9.95 18.93 1.35
CA HIS A 139 9.04 17.94 0.77
C HIS A 139 7.58 18.44 0.78
N ALA A 140 6.86 18.22 -0.33
CA ALA A 140 5.49 18.73 -0.51
C ALA A 140 4.48 18.19 0.53
N ALA A 141 4.66 16.95 0.98
CA ALA A 141 3.69 16.24 1.82
C ALA A 141 4.20 15.85 3.21
N ILE A 142 5.50 15.93 3.48
CA ILE A 142 6.11 15.46 4.73
C ILE A 142 6.95 16.58 5.34
N ALA A 143 6.71 16.86 6.61
CA ALA A 143 7.53 17.75 7.44
C ALA A 143 8.53 16.93 8.26
N VAL A 144 9.77 17.38 8.34
CA VAL A 144 10.86 16.74 9.05
C VAL A 144 11.36 17.64 10.18
N ASN A 145 11.40 17.12 11.41
CA ASN A 145 12.03 17.75 12.57
C ASN A 145 12.91 16.73 13.31
N LEU A 146 14.17 16.62 12.90
CA LEU A 146 15.09 15.65 13.50
C LEU A 146 15.49 15.99 14.94
N ASP A 147 15.17 17.19 15.43
CA ASP A 147 15.32 17.55 16.84
C ASP A 147 14.48 16.63 17.75
N ALA A 148 13.30 16.21 17.30
CA ALA A 148 12.46 15.24 18.00
C ALA A 148 12.84 13.77 17.72
N CYS A 149 13.91 13.49 16.99
CA CYS A 149 14.27 12.13 16.59
C CYS A 149 15.00 11.40 17.72
N ILE A 150 14.54 10.19 18.07
CA ILE A 150 15.18 9.29 19.06
C ILE A 150 16.01 8.17 18.43
N ASN A 151 16.33 8.26 17.16
CA ASN A 151 17.13 7.28 16.41
C ASN A 151 16.61 5.82 16.53
N CYS A 152 15.29 5.63 16.56
CA CYS A 152 14.66 4.32 16.78
C CYS A 152 14.67 3.41 15.53
N ASN A 153 15.09 3.89 14.38
CA ASN A 153 15.13 3.18 13.08
C ASN A 153 13.77 2.75 12.51
N LEU A 154 12.64 3.16 13.07
CA LEU A 154 11.34 2.77 12.53
C LEU A 154 11.12 3.32 11.11
N CYS A 155 11.46 4.58 10.86
CA CYS A 155 11.35 5.19 9.53
C CYS A 155 12.29 4.54 8.50
N VAL A 156 13.48 4.13 8.92
CA VAL A 156 14.42 3.38 8.06
C VAL A 156 13.82 2.05 7.64
N ARG A 157 13.27 1.28 8.59
CA ARG A 157 12.59 0.01 8.28
C ARG A 157 11.32 0.20 7.47
N ALA A 158 10.52 1.20 7.80
CA ALA A 158 9.35 1.58 7.01
C ALA A 158 9.70 1.78 5.53
N CYS A 159 10.76 2.54 5.27
CA CYS A 159 11.21 2.83 3.92
C CYS A 159 11.89 1.62 3.24
N ARG A 160 12.84 0.99 3.94
CA ARG A 160 13.73 -0.03 3.38
C ARG A 160 13.10 -1.42 3.35
N GLU A 161 12.44 -1.86 4.45
CA GLU A 161 11.94 -3.23 4.62
C GLU A 161 10.46 -3.36 4.24
N VAL A 162 9.62 -2.38 4.64
CA VAL A 162 8.17 -2.44 4.42
C VAL A 162 7.80 -1.96 3.02
N GLN A 163 8.23 -0.76 2.64
CA GLN A 163 7.90 -0.15 1.33
C GLN A 163 8.93 -0.45 0.23
N MET A 164 10.11 -0.97 0.58
CA MET A 164 11.17 -1.33 -0.37
C MET A 164 11.60 -0.18 -1.29
N ASN A 165 11.73 1.03 -0.75
CA ASN A 165 12.16 2.22 -1.50
C ASN A 165 13.62 2.60 -1.24
N ASP A 166 14.13 2.34 -0.02
CA ASP A 166 15.54 2.49 0.37
C ASP A 166 16.10 3.92 0.27
N VAL A 167 15.27 4.90 0.60
CA VAL A 167 15.64 6.33 0.63
C VAL A 167 16.17 6.75 1.99
N ILE A 168 15.62 6.19 3.08
CA ILE A 168 15.94 6.59 4.44
C ILE A 168 17.02 5.68 5.02
N GLY A 169 18.10 6.28 5.52
CA GLY A 169 19.21 5.60 6.16
C GLY A 169 19.62 6.27 7.48
N MET A 170 20.64 5.71 8.11
CA MET A 170 21.34 6.31 9.23
C MET A 170 22.75 6.70 8.79
N ALA A 171 23.17 7.90 9.16
CA ALA A 171 24.54 8.35 8.93
C ALA A 171 25.19 8.81 10.25
N TYR A 172 26.51 8.96 10.20
CA TYR A 172 27.36 9.34 11.32
C TYR A 172 27.35 8.31 12.45
N ARG A 173 27.88 8.66 13.63
CA ARG A 173 27.98 7.76 14.78
C ARG A 173 27.94 8.48 16.11
N GLY A 174 27.67 7.73 17.18
CA GLY A 174 27.58 8.27 18.54
C GLY A 174 26.48 9.29 18.64
N HIS A 175 26.72 10.38 19.37
CA HIS A 175 25.75 11.45 19.58
C HIS A 175 25.39 12.20 18.29
N GLY A 176 26.30 12.23 17.29
CA GLY A 176 26.06 12.81 15.98
C GLY A 176 25.28 11.91 15.01
N SER A 177 24.83 10.71 15.40
CA SER A 177 24.02 9.83 14.53
C SER A 177 22.72 10.50 14.20
N LYS A 178 22.36 10.53 12.91
CA LYS A 178 21.07 11.06 12.47
C LYS A 178 20.47 10.25 11.33
N VAL A 179 19.17 10.38 11.17
CA VAL A 179 18.44 9.92 9.98
C VAL A 179 18.83 10.82 8.79
N VAL A 180 19.07 10.20 7.65
CA VAL A 180 19.40 10.88 6.40
C VAL A 180 18.51 10.37 5.26
N PHE A 181 18.33 11.20 4.25
CA PHE A 181 17.61 10.89 3.02
C PHE A 181 18.63 10.85 1.89
N ASP A 182 18.70 9.72 1.14
CA ASP A 182 19.73 9.44 0.14
C ASP A 182 21.15 9.74 0.67
N PHE A 183 21.83 10.77 0.16
CA PHE A 183 23.20 11.16 0.56
C PHE A 183 23.24 12.34 1.55
N ASP A 184 22.27 12.42 2.46
CA ASP A 184 22.04 13.54 3.37
C ASP A 184 21.42 14.76 2.69
N ASP A 185 20.64 14.52 1.65
CA ASP A 185 19.91 15.54 0.91
C ASP A 185 18.68 16.02 1.72
N PRO A 186 18.17 17.23 1.45
CA PRO A 186 16.84 17.63 1.89
C PRO A 186 15.78 16.63 1.36
N MET A 187 14.78 16.30 2.18
CA MET A 187 13.79 15.26 1.81
C MET A 187 13.06 15.57 0.50
N GLY A 188 12.82 16.85 0.18
CA GLY A 188 12.15 17.28 -1.05
C GLY A 188 12.96 17.10 -2.32
N THR A 189 14.29 16.98 -2.23
CA THR A 189 15.19 16.72 -3.37
C THR A 189 15.67 15.28 -3.45
N SER A 190 15.34 14.46 -2.45
CA SER A 190 15.66 13.03 -2.41
C SER A 190 14.81 12.21 -3.39
N THR A 191 15.15 10.94 -3.56
CA THR A 191 14.37 9.99 -4.38
C THR A 191 13.09 9.49 -3.69
N CYS A 192 12.60 10.20 -2.67
CA CYS A 192 11.41 9.86 -1.92
C CYS A 192 10.16 9.80 -2.82
N VAL A 193 9.41 8.70 -2.72
CA VAL A 193 8.16 8.51 -3.48
C VAL A 193 6.91 9.00 -2.72
N GLY A 194 7.06 9.64 -1.59
CA GLY A 194 5.97 10.22 -0.81
C GLY A 194 4.96 9.21 -0.26
N CYS A 195 5.34 7.97 0.04
CA CYS A 195 4.39 6.97 0.54
C CYS A 195 3.91 7.23 1.98
N GLY A 196 4.66 8.01 2.77
CA GLY A 196 4.33 8.40 4.14
C GLY A 196 4.37 7.27 5.18
N GLU A 197 4.89 6.09 4.84
CA GLU A 197 5.02 4.99 5.82
C GLU A 197 5.92 5.36 7.00
N CYS A 198 6.95 6.14 6.73
CA CYS A 198 7.86 6.67 7.74
C CYS A 198 7.17 7.64 8.72
N VAL A 199 6.15 8.36 8.26
CA VAL A 199 5.31 9.24 9.07
C VAL A 199 4.45 8.41 10.03
N GLN A 200 3.68 7.46 9.49
CA GLN A 200 2.84 6.55 10.31
C GLN A 200 3.66 5.76 11.33
N ALA A 201 4.89 5.40 11.00
CA ALA A 201 5.77 4.63 11.89
C ALA A 201 6.47 5.49 12.96
N CYS A 202 6.53 6.82 12.81
CA CYS A 202 7.32 7.68 13.69
C CYS A 202 6.67 7.82 15.07
N PRO A 203 7.35 7.44 16.18
CA PRO A 203 6.77 7.49 17.51
C PRO A 203 6.88 8.86 18.20
N THR A 204 7.57 9.82 17.58
CA THR A 204 7.91 11.12 18.21
C THR A 204 7.37 12.33 17.47
N GLY A 205 6.84 12.15 16.24
CA GLY A 205 6.47 13.25 15.38
C GLY A 205 7.66 13.93 14.67
N ALA A 206 8.85 13.32 14.69
CA ALA A 206 9.99 13.81 13.92
C ALA A 206 9.71 13.81 12.42
N LEU A 207 8.85 12.92 11.94
CA LEU A 207 8.29 12.88 10.59
C LEU A 207 6.77 12.98 10.71
N MET A 208 6.17 13.98 10.05
CA MET A 208 4.74 14.24 10.11
C MET A 208 4.18 14.67 8.75
N GLU A 209 2.86 14.66 8.65
CA GLU A 209 2.15 15.21 7.50
C GLU A 209 2.39 16.72 7.39
N GLY A 210 2.92 17.15 6.25
CA GLY A 210 3.28 18.56 6.03
C GLY A 210 2.10 19.54 6.08
N ASN A 211 0.88 19.07 5.76
CA ASN A 211 -0.33 19.89 5.84
C ASN A 211 -0.82 20.13 7.28
N LEU A 212 -0.31 19.38 8.25
CA LEU A 212 -0.62 19.56 9.66
C LEU A 212 0.35 20.49 10.38
N ILE A 213 1.42 20.92 9.73
CA ILE A 213 2.46 21.74 10.34
C ILE A 213 2.41 23.16 9.75
N ASP A 214 2.31 24.14 10.61
CA ASP A 214 2.60 25.52 10.28
C ASP A 214 4.10 25.67 10.09
N LYS A 215 4.53 25.98 8.85
CA LYS A 215 5.94 26.01 8.48
C LYS A 215 6.72 27.20 9.08
N GLU A 216 6.03 28.24 9.56
CA GLU A 216 6.65 29.41 10.19
C GLU A 216 6.93 29.11 11.67
N THR A 217 6.01 28.47 12.34
CA THR A 217 6.11 28.18 13.77
C THR A 217 6.60 26.77 14.11
N GLY A 218 6.59 25.84 13.15
CA GLY A 218 6.89 24.43 13.35
C GLY A 218 5.82 23.67 14.14
N LYS A 219 4.67 24.28 14.42
CA LYS A 219 3.64 23.72 15.32
C LYS A 219 2.53 23.02 14.56
N ARG A 220 1.98 21.98 15.17
CA ARG A 220 0.82 21.27 14.66
C ARG A 220 -0.42 22.15 14.70
N THR A 221 -1.14 22.24 13.59
CA THR A 221 -2.30 23.11 13.41
C THR A 221 -3.62 22.52 13.89
N ALA A 222 -3.76 21.19 13.86
CA ALA A 222 -5.00 20.53 14.22
C ALA A 222 -4.80 19.10 14.73
N TYR A 223 -5.76 18.64 15.56
CA TYR A 223 -5.91 17.26 16.01
C TYR A 223 -7.26 16.73 15.57
N GLU A 224 -7.32 15.44 15.26
CA GLU A 224 -8.55 14.75 14.87
C GLU A 224 -9.60 14.72 16.01
N GLU A 225 -10.86 14.77 15.63
CA GLU A 225 -12.03 14.58 16.51
C GLU A 225 -12.54 13.14 16.42
N LYS A 226 -12.43 12.55 15.23
CA LYS A 226 -12.87 11.18 14.96
C LYS A 226 -12.04 10.54 13.87
N THR A 227 -12.01 9.22 13.90
CA THR A 227 -11.43 8.38 12.84
C THR A 227 -12.56 7.60 12.16
N VAL A 228 -12.52 7.54 10.83
CA VAL A 228 -13.51 6.83 10.00
C VAL A 228 -12.78 5.81 9.14
N ASP A 229 -13.16 4.56 9.25
CA ASP A 229 -12.63 3.50 8.41
C ASP A 229 -13.20 3.57 7.00
N SER A 230 -12.33 3.44 5.99
CA SER A 230 -12.70 3.54 4.59
C SER A 230 -11.79 2.68 3.70
N ILE A 231 -11.98 2.80 2.39
CA ILE A 231 -11.18 2.16 1.36
C ILE A 231 -10.62 3.23 0.43
N CYS A 232 -9.35 3.10 0.05
CA CYS A 232 -8.70 3.99 -0.91
C CYS A 232 -9.41 3.95 -2.28
N PRO A 233 -9.80 5.10 -2.88
CA PRO A 233 -10.59 5.13 -4.11
C PRO A 233 -9.75 5.06 -5.39
N TYR A 234 -8.42 4.89 -5.33
CA TYR A 234 -7.56 5.11 -6.48
C TYR A 234 -7.34 3.89 -7.38
N CYS A 235 -6.87 2.78 -6.85
CA CYS A 235 -6.55 1.61 -7.68
C CYS A 235 -7.12 0.30 -7.11
N GLY A 236 -7.04 -0.76 -7.92
CA GLY A 236 -7.60 -2.07 -7.60
C GLY A 236 -6.91 -2.84 -6.48
N VAL A 237 -5.86 -2.31 -5.84
CA VAL A 237 -5.31 -2.91 -4.60
C VAL A 237 -6.35 -2.90 -3.49
N GLY A 238 -7.21 -1.87 -3.43
CA GLY A 238 -8.28 -1.79 -2.43
C GLY A 238 -7.75 -1.59 -1.01
N CYS A 239 -6.70 -0.78 -0.86
CA CYS A 239 -6.09 -0.50 0.44
C CYS A 239 -7.11 0.02 1.44
N GLN A 240 -7.17 -0.60 2.60
CA GLN A 240 -8.00 -0.11 3.71
C GLN A 240 -7.30 1.06 4.40
N THR A 241 -8.10 2.06 4.78
CA THR A 241 -7.64 3.34 5.32
C THR A 241 -8.39 3.72 6.58
N SER A 242 -7.72 4.42 7.48
CA SER A 242 -8.31 5.15 8.59
C SER A 242 -8.21 6.65 8.30
N VAL A 243 -9.35 7.30 8.13
CA VAL A 243 -9.46 8.72 7.77
C VAL A 243 -9.67 9.54 9.03
N HIS A 244 -8.73 10.43 9.35
CA HIS A 244 -8.75 11.30 10.51
C HIS A 244 -9.40 12.63 10.18
N VAL A 245 -10.47 12.97 10.88
CA VAL A 245 -11.39 14.06 10.52
C VAL A 245 -11.56 15.05 11.69
N LYS A 246 -11.62 16.33 11.36
CA LYS A 246 -12.04 17.42 12.24
C LYS A 246 -12.92 18.41 11.48
N ASP A 247 -13.96 18.93 12.09
CA ASP A 247 -14.88 19.92 11.49
C ASP A 247 -15.35 19.51 10.08
N ASN A 248 -15.66 18.21 9.89
CA ASN A 248 -16.00 17.62 8.59
C ASN A 248 -14.93 17.77 7.49
N ARG A 249 -13.67 17.98 7.87
CA ARG A 249 -12.51 18.04 6.96
C ARG A 249 -11.55 16.92 7.25
N ILE A 250 -11.00 16.30 6.21
CA ILE A 250 -9.95 15.29 6.33
C ILE A 250 -8.66 16.01 6.68
N LEU A 251 -8.04 15.59 7.79
CA LEU A 251 -6.74 16.08 8.23
C LEU A 251 -5.60 15.26 7.63
N TYR A 252 -5.68 13.94 7.79
CA TYR A 252 -4.70 12.98 7.25
C TYR A 252 -5.33 11.60 7.15
N ILE A 253 -4.61 10.68 6.49
CA ILE A 253 -5.06 9.30 6.28
C ILE A 253 -3.94 8.34 6.62
N ASP A 254 -4.23 7.37 7.51
CA ASP A 254 -3.38 6.23 7.80
C ASP A 254 -3.82 4.96 7.09
N GLY A 255 -2.85 4.08 6.85
CA GLY A 255 -3.15 2.71 6.45
C GLY A 255 -3.75 1.93 7.61
N ARG A 256 -4.77 1.12 7.31
CA ARG A 256 -5.36 0.15 8.23
C ARG A 256 -5.03 -1.26 7.81
N ASP A 257 -5.00 -2.19 8.78
CA ASP A 257 -4.73 -3.61 8.51
C ASP A 257 -5.81 -4.22 7.64
N GLY A 258 -5.53 -4.28 6.35
CA GLY A 258 -6.40 -4.86 5.32
C GLY A 258 -5.69 -6.00 4.59
N PRO A 259 -6.45 -6.95 4.03
CA PRO A 259 -5.89 -8.18 3.44
C PRO A 259 -4.95 -7.93 2.25
N ALA A 260 -5.07 -6.77 1.60
CA ALA A 260 -4.25 -6.43 0.44
C ALA A 260 -3.14 -5.42 0.74
N ASN A 261 -3.23 -4.65 1.81
CA ASN A 261 -2.27 -3.58 2.10
C ASN A 261 -1.53 -3.70 3.43
N GLU A 262 -2.07 -4.42 4.44
CA GLU A 262 -1.38 -4.63 5.73
C GLU A 262 -0.78 -3.34 6.28
N ASN A 263 -1.62 -2.36 6.51
CA ASN A 263 -1.32 -0.98 6.95
C ASN A 263 -0.57 -0.09 5.94
N ARG A 264 -0.07 -0.63 4.82
CA ARG A 264 0.69 0.16 3.83
C ARG A 264 -0.22 1.04 3.00
N LEU A 265 0.27 2.23 2.67
CA LEU A 265 -0.32 3.10 1.65
C LEU A 265 0.76 3.57 0.68
N CYS A 266 0.33 4.03 -0.49
CA CYS A 266 1.17 4.81 -1.39
C CYS A 266 0.83 6.30 -1.27
N VAL A 267 1.57 7.15 -1.97
CA VAL A 267 1.35 8.61 -2.00
C VAL A 267 -0.11 9.00 -2.25
N LYS A 268 -0.80 8.30 -3.16
CA LYS A 268 -2.20 8.61 -3.49
C LYS A 268 -3.15 8.29 -2.33
N GLY A 269 -3.02 7.12 -1.73
CA GLY A 269 -3.88 6.71 -0.60
C GLY A 269 -3.67 7.56 0.64
N ARG A 270 -2.43 8.00 0.90
CA ARG A 270 -2.08 8.79 2.08
C ARG A 270 -2.34 10.27 1.92
N PHE A 271 -1.95 10.87 0.80
CA PHE A 271 -1.97 12.32 0.61
C PHE A 271 -2.91 12.81 -0.50
N GLY A 272 -3.48 11.90 -1.27
CA GLY A 272 -4.29 12.26 -2.44
C GLY A 272 -5.75 12.64 -2.14
N PHE A 273 -6.06 13.17 -0.97
CA PHE A 273 -7.42 13.57 -0.57
C PHE A 273 -7.73 15.05 -0.79
N ASP A 274 -6.76 15.85 -1.24
CA ASP A 274 -6.89 17.31 -1.40
C ASP A 274 -8.07 17.72 -2.29
N TYR A 275 -8.34 16.93 -3.34
CA TYR A 275 -9.44 17.21 -4.27
C TYR A 275 -10.82 17.26 -3.61
N ILE A 276 -10.99 16.58 -2.46
CA ILE A 276 -12.28 16.54 -1.73
C ILE A 276 -12.66 17.94 -1.21
N HIS A 277 -11.65 18.72 -0.80
CA HIS A 277 -11.80 20.05 -0.23
C HIS A 277 -11.31 21.17 -1.15
N HIS A 278 -11.06 20.86 -2.43
CA HIS A 278 -10.60 21.84 -3.40
C HIS A 278 -11.64 22.96 -3.59
N PRO A 279 -11.26 24.26 -3.63
CA PRO A 279 -12.20 25.37 -3.77
C PRO A 279 -13.08 25.29 -5.01
N ASP A 280 -12.56 24.74 -6.11
CA ASP A 280 -13.29 24.60 -7.37
C ASP A 280 -14.20 23.38 -7.42
N ARG A 281 -14.20 22.53 -6.37
CA ARG A 281 -15.07 21.37 -6.33
C ARG A 281 -16.53 21.81 -6.35
N LEU A 282 -17.32 21.23 -7.26
CA LEU A 282 -18.76 21.42 -7.29
C LEU A 282 -19.41 20.66 -6.13
N THR A 283 -20.13 21.37 -5.28
CA THR A 283 -20.79 20.82 -4.07
C THR A 283 -22.31 20.76 -4.17
N LYS A 284 -22.85 21.27 -5.28
CA LYS A 284 -24.29 21.27 -5.59
C LYS A 284 -24.53 20.79 -7.01
N PRO A 285 -25.69 20.19 -7.30
CA PRO A 285 -26.08 19.90 -8.67
C PRO A 285 -26.14 21.16 -9.53
N LEU A 286 -25.81 21.00 -10.79
CA LEU A 286 -25.86 22.10 -11.77
C LEU A 286 -26.88 21.80 -12.85
N ILE A 287 -27.73 22.78 -13.14
CA ILE A 287 -28.69 22.76 -14.26
C ILE A 287 -28.28 23.82 -15.27
N ARG A 288 -28.27 23.43 -16.57
CA ARG A 288 -27.98 24.37 -17.65
C ARG A 288 -29.01 25.50 -17.66
N ARG A 289 -28.54 26.73 -17.79
CA ARG A 289 -29.39 27.91 -17.90
C ARG A 289 -30.22 27.83 -19.16
N GLU A 290 -31.47 28.32 -19.09
CA GLU A 290 -32.36 28.41 -20.25
C GLU A 290 -31.70 29.29 -21.33
N GLY A 291 -31.76 28.85 -22.59
CA GLY A 291 -31.12 29.54 -23.72
C GLY A 291 -29.62 29.34 -23.86
N ALA A 292 -28.94 28.73 -22.88
CA ALA A 292 -27.53 28.41 -23.01
C ALA A 292 -27.30 27.25 -23.98
N THR A 293 -26.57 27.51 -25.06
CA THR A 293 -26.29 26.51 -26.11
C THR A 293 -25.29 25.45 -25.64
N LYS A 294 -25.47 24.22 -26.10
CA LYS A 294 -24.44 23.17 -26.00
C LYS A 294 -23.33 23.50 -27.01
N ARG A 295 -22.13 23.80 -26.50
CA ARG A 295 -20.96 24.01 -27.35
C ARG A 295 -20.16 22.73 -27.42
N GLU A 296 -19.59 22.42 -28.58
CA GLU A 296 -18.80 21.21 -28.81
C GLU A 296 -17.49 21.17 -27.98
N CYS A 297 -16.95 22.34 -27.63
CA CYS A 297 -15.71 22.48 -26.87
C CYS A 297 -15.84 23.54 -25.77
N LEU A 298 -16.62 23.26 -24.73
CA LEU A 298 -16.52 24.04 -23.50
C LEU A 298 -15.48 23.39 -22.59
N ILE A 299 -14.26 23.91 -22.58
CA ILE A 299 -13.26 23.56 -21.59
C ILE A 299 -13.27 24.69 -20.55
N PRO A 300 -14.06 24.56 -19.47
CA PRO A 300 -14.07 25.59 -18.44
C PRO A 300 -12.72 25.64 -17.73
N ARG A 301 -12.21 26.83 -17.53
CA ARG A 301 -10.92 27.09 -16.85
C ARG A 301 -11.10 27.38 -15.36
N SER A 302 -12.33 27.72 -14.98
CA SER A 302 -12.67 28.07 -13.61
C SER A 302 -14.12 27.69 -13.28
N ARG A 303 -14.45 27.68 -12.00
CA ARG A 303 -15.83 27.51 -11.52
C ARG A 303 -16.76 28.61 -12.04
N ASP A 304 -16.27 29.83 -12.13
CA ASP A 304 -17.07 30.98 -12.56
C ASP A 304 -17.51 30.83 -14.02
N GLU A 305 -16.61 30.38 -14.90
CA GLU A 305 -16.98 30.09 -16.30
C GLU A 305 -18.04 28.98 -16.41
N ILE A 306 -18.02 28.00 -15.51
CA ILE A 306 -19.08 26.97 -15.46
C ILE A 306 -20.41 27.61 -15.07
N LEU A 307 -20.44 28.50 -14.08
CA LEU A 307 -21.63 29.15 -13.57
C LEU A 307 -22.23 30.18 -14.53
N GLU A 308 -21.52 30.63 -15.54
CA GLU A 308 -22.08 31.40 -16.67
C GLU A 308 -23.08 30.56 -17.49
N VAL A 309 -22.79 29.29 -17.68
CA VAL A 309 -23.61 28.36 -18.49
C VAL A 309 -24.60 27.58 -17.67
N PHE A 310 -24.24 27.31 -16.40
CA PHE A 310 -25.04 26.53 -15.48
C PHE A 310 -25.45 27.36 -14.27
N ARG A 311 -26.50 26.94 -13.58
CA ARG A 311 -26.90 27.45 -12.26
C ARG A 311 -26.87 26.34 -11.24
N GLU A 312 -26.62 26.67 -9.99
CA GLU A 312 -26.79 25.75 -8.87
C GLU A 312 -28.29 25.40 -8.69
N ALA A 313 -28.55 24.17 -8.29
CA ALA A 313 -29.90 23.65 -8.04
C ALA A 313 -29.90 22.80 -6.77
N THR A 314 -31.10 22.50 -6.25
CA THR A 314 -31.24 21.47 -5.23
C THR A 314 -31.17 20.08 -5.84
N TRP A 315 -30.90 19.08 -5.03
CA TRP A 315 -30.91 17.68 -5.48
C TRP A 315 -32.28 17.25 -5.99
N ASP A 316 -33.37 17.66 -5.31
CA ASP A 316 -34.74 17.33 -5.71
C ASP A 316 -35.08 17.93 -7.08
N GLU A 317 -34.70 19.18 -7.31
CA GLU A 317 -34.91 19.84 -8.60
C GLU A 317 -34.11 19.12 -9.73
N ALA A 318 -32.82 18.85 -9.50
CA ALA A 318 -31.96 18.24 -10.52
C ALA A 318 -32.41 16.80 -10.84
N LEU A 319 -32.70 16.00 -9.82
CA LEU A 319 -33.17 14.62 -9.98
C LEU A 319 -34.58 14.57 -10.60
N GLY A 320 -35.47 15.47 -10.21
CA GLY A 320 -36.80 15.60 -10.81
C GLY A 320 -36.77 15.94 -12.30
N MET A 321 -35.88 16.88 -12.69
CA MET A 321 -35.68 17.24 -14.10
C MET A 321 -35.08 16.05 -14.90
N ALA A 322 -34.08 15.38 -14.36
CA ALA A 322 -33.44 14.20 -14.99
C ALA A 322 -34.47 13.06 -15.18
N ALA A 323 -35.22 12.72 -14.13
CA ALA A 323 -36.23 11.66 -14.17
C ALA A 323 -37.35 11.97 -15.19
N THR A 324 -37.81 13.19 -15.21
CA THR A 324 -38.84 13.64 -16.18
C THR A 324 -38.30 13.57 -17.62
N GLY A 325 -37.05 13.99 -17.84
CA GLY A 325 -36.40 13.91 -19.13
C GLY A 325 -36.26 12.47 -19.63
N PHE A 326 -35.78 11.55 -18.79
CA PHE A 326 -35.64 10.13 -19.13
C PHE A 326 -36.99 9.47 -19.40
N LYS A 327 -38.03 9.73 -18.58
CA LYS A 327 -39.38 9.22 -18.83
C LYS A 327 -39.90 9.71 -20.15
N ARG A 328 -39.81 10.99 -20.46
CA ARG A 328 -40.26 11.57 -21.74
C ARG A 328 -39.56 10.89 -22.92
N ILE A 329 -38.24 10.69 -22.87
CA ILE A 329 -37.47 10.01 -23.96
C ILE A 329 -37.97 8.58 -24.12
N ARG A 330 -38.06 7.82 -23.03
CA ARG A 330 -38.54 6.44 -23.03
C ARG A 330 -39.96 6.32 -23.61
N ASP A 331 -40.87 7.20 -23.17
CA ASP A 331 -42.27 7.14 -23.54
C ASP A 331 -42.51 7.62 -24.98
N THR A 332 -41.60 8.47 -25.52
CA THR A 332 -41.72 9.00 -26.92
C THR A 332 -41.01 8.08 -27.93
N TRP A 333 -39.82 7.54 -27.62
CA TRP A 333 -39.00 6.82 -28.58
C TRP A 333 -38.69 5.37 -28.17
N GLY A 334 -39.27 4.93 -27.04
CA GLY A 334 -39.06 3.59 -26.49
C GLY A 334 -37.82 3.45 -25.61
N PRO A 335 -37.74 2.36 -24.83
CA PRO A 335 -36.63 2.09 -23.90
C PRO A 335 -35.25 2.08 -24.56
N SER A 336 -35.16 1.61 -25.82
CA SER A 336 -33.88 1.51 -26.54
C SER A 336 -33.26 2.86 -26.91
N ALA A 337 -34.00 3.98 -26.77
CA ALA A 337 -33.44 5.32 -26.91
C ALA A 337 -32.60 5.77 -25.73
N LEU A 338 -32.56 4.97 -24.66
CA LEU A 338 -31.77 5.22 -23.46
C LEU A 338 -30.65 4.19 -23.32
N ALA A 339 -29.53 4.62 -22.78
CA ALA A 339 -28.39 3.78 -22.46
C ALA A 339 -27.72 4.25 -21.16
N GLY A 340 -26.97 3.35 -20.52
CA GLY A 340 -26.16 3.65 -19.37
C GLY A 340 -24.72 3.19 -19.55
N LEU A 341 -23.75 4.06 -19.21
CA LEU A 341 -22.31 3.75 -19.23
C LEU A 341 -21.76 3.88 -17.82
N GLY A 342 -21.39 2.76 -17.22
CA GLY A 342 -20.83 2.67 -15.88
C GLY A 342 -19.30 2.85 -15.84
N SER A 343 -18.76 2.88 -14.63
CA SER A 343 -17.33 3.06 -14.39
C SER A 343 -16.79 2.08 -13.33
N ALA A 344 -15.52 1.69 -13.47
CA ALA A 344 -14.80 0.91 -12.46
C ALA A 344 -14.44 1.73 -11.20
N LYS A 345 -14.74 3.02 -11.16
CA LYS A 345 -14.49 3.90 -10.01
C LYS A 345 -15.57 3.81 -8.94
N GLY A 346 -16.67 3.14 -9.19
CA GLY A 346 -17.75 2.93 -8.23
C GLY A 346 -17.52 1.70 -7.36
N SER A 347 -18.25 1.65 -6.25
CA SER A 347 -18.37 0.45 -5.42
C SER A 347 -19.24 -0.63 -6.12
N ASN A 348 -19.25 -1.85 -5.58
CA ASN A 348 -20.13 -2.91 -6.07
C ASN A 348 -21.62 -2.51 -5.96
N GLU A 349 -21.99 -1.78 -4.91
CA GLU A 349 -23.33 -1.27 -4.69
C GLU A 349 -23.73 -0.25 -5.76
N GLU A 350 -22.82 0.66 -6.11
CA GLU A 350 -23.05 1.64 -7.19
C GLU A 350 -23.22 0.94 -8.54
N ALA A 351 -22.37 -0.03 -8.86
CA ALA A 351 -22.48 -0.82 -10.09
C ALA A 351 -23.83 -1.58 -10.15
N TYR A 352 -24.25 -2.19 -9.04
CA TYR A 352 -25.54 -2.87 -8.95
C TYR A 352 -26.72 -1.90 -9.16
N LEU A 353 -26.72 -0.78 -8.44
CA LEU A 353 -27.78 0.23 -8.52
C LEU A 353 -27.86 0.86 -9.90
N PHE A 354 -26.71 1.13 -10.52
CA PHE A 354 -26.66 1.68 -11.87
C PHE A 354 -27.26 0.71 -12.90
N GLN A 355 -26.88 -0.56 -12.85
CA GLN A 355 -27.44 -1.58 -13.72
C GLN A 355 -28.96 -1.75 -13.48
N LYS A 356 -29.40 -1.71 -12.22
CA LYS A 356 -30.82 -1.76 -11.84
C LYS A 356 -31.59 -0.58 -12.41
N LEU A 357 -31.03 0.64 -12.34
CA LEU A 357 -31.64 1.84 -12.91
C LEU A 357 -31.87 1.65 -14.43
N VAL A 358 -30.86 1.18 -15.17
CA VAL A 358 -30.97 1.02 -16.62
C VAL A 358 -31.96 -0.09 -17.00
N ARG A 359 -31.90 -1.23 -16.32
CA ARG A 359 -32.79 -2.37 -16.64
C ARG A 359 -34.21 -2.17 -16.19
N GLN A 360 -34.45 -1.68 -14.98
CA GLN A 360 -35.79 -1.52 -14.41
C GLN A 360 -36.36 -0.11 -14.66
N GLY A 361 -35.55 0.93 -14.46
CA GLY A 361 -36.00 2.31 -14.62
C GLY A 361 -36.16 2.73 -16.10
N PHE A 362 -35.16 2.43 -16.92
CA PHE A 362 -35.23 2.73 -18.36
C PHE A 362 -35.94 1.62 -19.16
N GLY A 363 -35.90 0.37 -18.69
CA GLY A 363 -36.52 -0.77 -19.37
C GLY A 363 -35.68 -1.32 -20.53
N THR A 364 -34.36 -1.18 -20.49
CA THR A 364 -33.45 -1.61 -21.56
C THR A 364 -32.23 -2.35 -21.02
N ASN A 365 -31.61 -3.18 -21.86
CA ASN A 365 -30.30 -3.80 -21.61
C ASN A 365 -29.13 -2.98 -22.20
N ASN A 366 -29.36 -1.77 -22.66
CA ASN A 366 -28.31 -0.88 -23.18
C ASN A 366 -27.47 -0.35 -22.01
N VAL A 367 -26.76 -1.24 -21.32
CA VAL A 367 -25.85 -0.91 -20.22
C VAL A 367 -24.50 -1.52 -20.49
N ASP A 368 -23.48 -0.72 -20.38
CA ASP A 368 -22.09 -1.16 -20.53
C ASP A 368 -21.19 -0.48 -19.48
N HIS A 369 -19.94 -0.86 -19.47
CA HIS A 369 -18.98 -0.47 -18.45
C HIS A 369 -17.60 -0.24 -19.08
N CYS A 370 -16.74 0.55 -18.44
CA CYS A 370 -15.39 0.80 -18.95
C CYS A 370 -14.58 -0.50 -19.17
N THR A 371 -14.94 -1.59 -18.48
CA THR A 371 -14.34 -2.93 -18.65
C THR A 371 -14.51 -3.46 -20.09
N ARG A 372 -15.49 -2.98 -20.86
CA ARG A 372 -15.63 -3.32 -22.28
C ARG A 372 -14.35 -3.08 -23.08
N LEU A 373 -13.71 -1.95 -22.89
CA LEU A 373 -12.46 -1.59 -23.55
C LEU A 373 -11.21 -1.96 -22.71
N CYS A 374 -11.39 -2.12 -21.41
CA CYS A 374 -10.31 -2.34 -20.45
C CYS A 374 -9.90 -3.81 -20.36
N HIS A 375 -10.81 -4.69 -19.94
CA HIS A 375 -10.54 -6.08 -19.62
C HIS A 375 -11.53 -7.09 -20.22
N ALA A 376 -12.36 -6.71 -21.17
CA ALA A 376 -13.33 -7.63 -21.76
C ALA A 376 -12.68 -8.90 -22.34
N SER A 377 -11.54 -8.75 -23.01
CA SER A 377 -10.75 -9.88 -23.54
C SER A 377 -10.23 -10.79 -22.42
N SER A 378 -9.71 -10.23 -21.33
CA SER A 378 -9.27 -11.00 -20.16
C SER A 378 -10.42 -11.72 -19.48
N VAL A 379 -11.58 -11.06 -19.32
CA VAL A 379 -12.78 -11.70 -18.75
C VAL A 379 -13.25 -12.84 -19.62
N ALA A 380 -13.30 -12.66 -20.94
CA ALA A 380 -13.68 -13.72 -21.89
C ALA A 380 -12.72 -14.92 -21.79
N ALA A 381 -11.42 -14.68 -21.79
CA ALA A 381 -10.39 -15.71 -21.65
C ALA A 381 -10.47 -16.46 -20.32
N LEU A 382 -10.72 -15.74 -19.21
CA LEU A 382 -10.89 -16.35 -17.89
C LEU A 382 -12.17 -17.20 -17.82
N MET A 383 -13.29 -16.70 -18.37
CA MET A 383 -14.55 -17.47 -18.43
C MET A 383 -14.40 -18.73 -19.27
N GLU A 384 -13.67 -18.67 -20.38
CA GLU A 384 -13.40 -19.83 -21.24
C GLU A 384 -12.40 -20.78 -20.61
N GLY A 385 -11.31 -20.26 -20.02
CA GLY A 385 -10.21 -21.09 -19.49
C GLY A 385 -10.45 -21.66 -18.09
N VAL A 386 -11.08 -20.90 -17.20
CA VAL A 386 -11.27 -21.30 -15.78
C VAL A 386 -12.71 -21.12 -15.27
N ASN A 387 -13.64 -20.84 -16.17
CA ASN A 387 -15.06 -20.64 -15.88
C ASN A 387 -15.35 -19.60 -14.78
N SER A 388 -14.51 -18.57 -14.68
CA SER A 388 -14.63 -17.47 -13.72
C SER A 388 -14.11 -16.18 -14.32
N GLY A 389 -14.84 -15.08 -14.18
CA GLY A 389 -14.39 -13.75 -14.59
C GLY A 389 -13.45 -13.06 -13.59
N ALA A 390 -13.03 -13.76 -12.52
CA ALA A 390 -12.19 -13.23 -11.47
C ALA A 390 -10.77 -13.85 -11.50
N VAL A 391 -9.80 -13.10 -10.98
CA VAL A 391 -8.42 -13.59 -10.78
C VAL A 391 -8.35 -14.70 -9.74
N THR A 392 -7.29 -15.51 -9.78
CA THR A 392 -7.15 -16.74 -8.97
C THR A 392 -6.36 -16.55 -7.68
N ALA A 393 -5.61 -15.45 -7.52
CA ALA A 393 -4.73 -15.23 -6.38
C ALA A 393 -4.74 -13.76 -5.91
N PRO A 394 -4.61 -13.52 -4.59
CA PRO A 394 -4.41 -12.17 -4.06
C PRO A 394 -2.99 -11.65 -4.34
N PHE A 395 -2.78 -10.34 -4.26
CA PHE A 395 -1.45 -9.73 -4.42
C PHE A 395 -0.41 -10.28 -3.42
N THR A 396 -0.85 -10.62 -2.21
CA THR A 396 0.00 -11.16 -1.15
C THR A 396 0.58 -12.54 -1.48
N ALA A 397 -0.03 -13.29 -2.40
CA ALA A 397 0.48 -14.59 -2.86
C ALA A 397 1.88 -14.49 -3.52
N ALA A 398 2.28 -13.30 -3.97
CA ALA A 398 3.64 -13.06 -4.44
C ALA A 398 4.72 -13.38 -3.39
N ARG A 399 4.38 -13.38 -2.10
CA ARG A 399 5.34 -13.71 -1.02
C ARG A 399 5.86 -15.13 -1.08
N ASP A 400 5.02 -16.05 -1.50
CA ASP A 400 5.29 -17.48 -1.50
C ASP A 400 5.75 -17.98 -2.88
N ALA A 401 5.81 -17.06 -3.85
CA ALA A 401 6.21 -17.39 -5.21
C ALA A 401 7.74 -17.48 -5.35
N GLU A 402 8.21 -18.53 -6.03
CA GLU A 402 9.61 -18.69 -6.46
C GLU A 402 9.88 -17.97 -7.78
N THR A 403 8.85 -17.86 -8.64
CA THR A 403 8.92 -17.14 -9.90
C THR A 403 7.71 -16.26 -10.10
N ILE A 404 7.96 -14.99 -10.39
CA ILE A 404 6.95 -13.97 -10.60
C ILE A 404 7.15 -13.37 -11.99
N ILE A 405 6.12 -13.45 -12.84
CA ILE A 405 6.09 -12.76 -14.13
C ILE A 405 5.19 -11.54 -14.01
N VAL A 406 5.68 -10.39 -14.44
CA VAL A 406 4.88 -9.16 -14.61
C VAL A 406 4.87 -8.82 -16.09
N ILE A 407 3.71 -8.91 -16.74
CA ILE A 407 3.58 -8.70 -18.18
C ILE A 407 2.57 -7.61 -18.50
N GLY A 408 2.96 -6.65 -19.37
CA GLY A 408 2.09 -5.56 -19.81
C GLY A 408 1.54 -4.71 -18.68
N ALA A 409 2.29 -4.59 -17.57
CA ALA A 409 1.90 -3.87 -16.35
C ALA A 409 3.11 -3.22 -15.69
N ARG A 410 2.87 -2.11 -14.98
CA ARG A 410 3.89 -1.37 -14.22
C ARG A 410 3.42 -1.13 -12.79
N PRO A 411 3.34 -2.18 -11.95
CA PRO A 411 2.72 -2.07 -10.62
C PRO A 411 3.48 -1.13 -9.67
N ALA A 412 4.76 -0.86 -9.87
CA ALA A 412 5.47 0.14 -9.08
C ALA A 412 4.87 1.55 -9.22
N GLU A 413 4.27 1.86 -10.38
CA GLU A 413 3.66 3.16 -10.66
C GLU A 413 2.13 3.15 -10.44
N ASN A 414 1.44 2.12 -10.92
CA ASN A 414 -0.03 2.08 -10.89
C ASN A 414 -0.64 1.33 -9.71
N HIS A 415 0.09 0.38 -9.09
CA HIS A 415 -0.31 -0.40 -7.92
C HIS A 415 0.83 -0.47 -6.87
N PRO A 416 1.34 0.68 -6.34
CA PRO A 416 2.61 0.71 -5.61
C PRO A 416 2.65 -0.20 -4.37
N VAL A 417 1.53 -0.34 -3.65
CA VAL A 417 1.46 -1.23 -2.49
C VAL A 417 1.59 -2.70 -2.90
N ALA A 418 0.92 -3.14 -3.99
CA ALA A 418 1.11 -4.49 -4.52
C ALA A 418 2.56 -4.74 -4.94
N ALA A 419 3.22 -3.75 -5.53
CA ALA A 419 4.62 -3.84 -5.91
C ALA A 419 5.58 -4.08 -4.73
N THR A 420 5.21 -3.71 -3.50
CA THR A 420 6.03 -4.01 -2.31
C THR A 420 6.19 -5.50 -2.10
N TYR A 421 5.14 -6.30 -2.33
CA TYR A 421 5.19 -7.76 -2.20
C TYR A 421 6.12 -8.39 -3.24
N LEU A 422 6.08 -7.90 -4.48
CA LEU A 422 6.96 -8.36 -5.57
C LEU A 422 8.43 -8.05 -5.25
N LYS A 423 8.71 -6.82 -4.83
CA LYS A 423 10.06 -6.39 -4.42
C LYS A 423 10.58 -7.20 -3.25
N GLN A 424 9.74 -7.45 -2.23
CA GLN A 424 10.10 -8.27 -1.07
C GLN A 424 10.37 -9.73 -1.46
N ALA A 425 9.58 -10.31 -2.35
CA ALA A 425 9.81 -11.67 -2.86
C ALA A 425 11.15 -11.75 -3.61
N ALA A 426 11.41 -10.82 -4.52
CA ALA A 426 12.69 -10.75 -5.25
C ALA A 426 13.89 -10.57 -4.30
N ALA A 427 13.78 -9.73 -3.27
CA ALA A 427 14.82 -9.56 -2.25
C ALA A 427 15.09 -10.84 -1.43
N ARG A 428 14.12 -11.76 -1.35
CA ARG A 428 14.29 -13.08 -0.73
C ARG A 428 14.78 -14.16 -1.70
N GLY A 429 15.02 -13.82 -2.96
CA GLY A 429 15.57 -14.73 -3.96
C GLY A 429 14.58 -15.28 -4.98
N ALA A 430 13.33 -14.81 -5.00
CA ALA A 430 12.40 -15.15 -6.06
C ALA A 430 12.84 -14.57 -7.42
N ASN A 431 12.64 -15.31 -8.49
CA ASN A 431 12.86 -14.82 -9.84
C ASN A 431 11.77 -13.83 -10.22
N LEU A 432 12.12 -12.56 -10.37
CA LEU A 432 11.21 -11.54 -10.87
C LEU A 432 11.50 -11.26 -12.34
N ILE A 433 10.54 -11.54 -13.20
CA ILE A 433 10.65 -11.43 -14.65
C ILE A 433 9.69 -10.33 -15.11
N ILE A 434 10.21 -9.29 -15.75
CA ILE A 434 9.41 -8.18 -16.29
C ILE A 434 9.34 -8.33 -17.80
N MET A 435 8.13 -8.39 -18.33
CA MET A 435 7.84 -8.44 -19.75
C MET A 435 7.03 -7.20 -20.14
N ASP A 436 7.70 -6.15 -20.57
CA ASP A 436 7.08 -4.87 -20.96
C ASP A 436 7.97 -4.17 -21.98
N PRO A 437 7.41 -3.56 -23.04
CA PRO A 437 8.21 -2.81 -24.03
C PRO A 437 9.10 -1.70 -23.43
N ARG A 438 8.77 -1.23 -22.24
CA ARG A 438 9.53 -0.22 -21.47
C ARG A 438 10.02 -0.75 -20.12
N GLY A 439 10.22 -2.06 -20.01
CA GLY A 439 10.48 -2.75 -18.74
C GLY A 439 11.68 -2.21 -17.96
N GLN A 440 12.76 -1.82 -18.64
CA GLN A 440 13.94 -1.23 -18.03
C GLN A 440 13.68 0.13 -17.34
N HIS A 441 12.59 0.82 -17.66
CA HIS A 441 12.15 2.05 -16.99
C HIS A 441 11.13 1.79 -15.88
N SER A 442 10.81 0.53 -15.60
CA SER A 442 9.94 0.16 -14.49
C SER A 442 10.65 0.33 -13.15
N GLY A 443 9.96 0.83 -12.14
CA GLY A 443 10.46 0.86 -10.76
C GLY A 443 10.75 -0.52 -10.15
N LEU A 444 10.40 -1.62 -10.85
CA LEU A 444 10.75 -3.00 -10.49
C LEU A 444 12.05 -3.48 -11.16
N ALA A 445 12.57 -2.81 -12.18
CA ALA A 445 13.70 -3.30 -12.98
C ALA A 445 14.94 -3.63 -12.14
N ARG A 446 15.23 -2.83 -11.13
CA ARG A 446 16.38 -3.06 -10.23
C ARG A 446 16.27 -4.32 -9.36
N TYR A 447 15.09 -4.91 -9.25
CA TYR A 447 14.81 -6.15 -8.51
C TYR A 447 14.66 -7.35 -9.42
N ALA A 448 14.55 -7.12 -10.74
CA ALA A 448 14.26 -8.15 -11.71
C ALA A 448 15.49 -9.02 -12.01
N THR A 449 15.28 -10.33 -12.14
CA THR A 449 16.29 -11.26 -12.69
C THR A 449 16.35 -11.15 -14.21
N HIS A 450 15.21 -10.88 -14.85
CA HIS A 450 15.10 -10.69 -16.30
C HIS A 450 14.18 -9.53 -16.64
N VAL A 451 14.57 -8.75 -17.64
CA VAL A 451 13.76 -7.67 -18.21
C VAL A 451 13.68 -7.89 -19.73
N LEU A 452 12.51 -8.30 -20.22
CA LEU A 452 12.26 -8.58 -21.60
C LEU A 452 11.53 -7.39 -22.24
N ASN A 453 12.25 -6.55 -22.96
CA ASN A 453 11.70 -5.41 -23.69
C ASN A 453 11.23 -5.86 -25.08
N PHE A 454 10.16 -6.62 -25.13
CA PHE A 454 9.62 -7.13 -26.37
C PHE A 454 8.94 -6.03 -27.21
N LYS A 455 8.81 -6.26 -28.51
CA LYS A 455 8.13 -5.31 -29.42
C LYS A 455 6.64 -5.18 -29.05
N PRO A 456 6.07 -3.97 -29.00
CA PRO A 456 4.64 -3.76 -28.74
C PRO A 456 3.75 -4.64 -29.62
N ALA A 457 2.65 -5.14 -29.07
CA ALA A 457 1.69 -6.04 -29.72
C ALA A 457 2.22 -7.44 -30.12
N HIS A 458 3.37 -7.86 -29.57
CA HIS A 458 3.95 -9.18 -29.86
C HIS A 458 4.06 -10.09 -28.62
N ASP A 459 3.32 -9.79 -27.58
CA ASP A 459 3.24 -10.61 -26.36
C ASP A 459 2.69 -12.02 -26.64
N VAL A 460 1.74 -12.19 -27.57
CA VAL A 460 1.23 -13.50 -27.97
C VAL A 460 2.34 -14.37 -28.57
N ALA A 461 3.23 -13.79 -29.41
CA ALA A 461 4.35 -14.51 -29.97
C ALA A 461 5.34 -14.97 -28.88
N LEU A 462 5.65 -14.09 -27.92
CA LEU A 462 6.53 -14.38 -26.78
C LEU A 462 5.94 -15.48 -25.90
N LEU A 463 4.68 -15.36 -25.50
CA LEU A 463 4.01 -16.32 -24.63
C LEU A 463 3.86 -17.70 -25.28
N ASN A 464 3.51 -17.75 -26.58
CA ASN A 464 3.43 -19.02 -27.32
C ASN A 464 4.82 -19.68 -27.49
N ALA A 465 5.89 -18.91 -27.63
CA ALA A 465 7.24 -19.46 -27.68
C ALA A 465 7.69 -20.04 -26.33
N MET A 466 7.30 -19.41 -25.22
CA MET A 466 7.50 -19.96 -23.88
C MET A 466 6.71 -21.26 -23.70
N LEU A 467 5.44 -21.28 -24.10
CA LEU A 467 4.59 -22.48 -24.03
C LEU A 467 5.14 -23.61 -24.89
N HIS A 468 5.62 -23.31 -26.11
CA HIS A 468 6.31 -24.26 -26.97
C HIS A 468 7.49 -24.90 -26.25
N THR A 469 8.35 -24.10 -25.62
CA THR A 469 9.51 -24.57 -24.86
C THR A 469 9.09 -25.52 -23.73
N ILE A 470 8.09 -25.15 -22.95
CA ILE A 470 7.59 -25.97 -21.84
C ILE A 470 7.10 -27.33 -22.33
N ILE A 471 6.37 -27.36 -23.43
CA ILE A 471 5.77 -28.59 -23.97
C ILE A 471 6.83 -29.46 -24.66
N GLU A 472 7.65 -28.91 -25.54
CA GLU A 472 8.61 -29.69 -26.31
C GLU A 472 9.80 -30.19 -25.46
N GLU A 473 10.15 -29.49 -24.37
CA GLU A 473 11.15 -29.93 -23.40
C GLU A 473 10.61 -30.85 -22.29
N GLY A 474 9.32 -31.22 -22.38
CA GLY A 474 8.70 -32.19 -21.45
C GLY A 474 8.56 -31.70 -20.01
N MET A 475 8.44 -30.38 -19.81
CA MET A 475 8.29 -29.76 -18.48
C MET A 475 6.82 -29.61 -18.04
N VAL A 476 5.89 -30.23 -18.76
CA VAL A 476 4.47 -30.20 -18.43
C VAL A 476 4.18 -31.16 -17.28
N ASP A 477 3.44 -30.72 -16.26
CA ASP A 477 2.84 -31.60 -15.27
C ASP A 477 1.70 -32.41 -15.90
N VAL A 478 2.05 -33.57 -16.46
CA VAL A 478 1.11 -34.42 -17.19
C VAL A 478 -0.01 -34.92 -16.31
N GLN A 479 0.24 -35.19 -15.03
CA GLN A 479 -0.79 -35.67 -14.10
C GLN A 479 -1.82 -34.58 -13.83
N TYR A 480 -1.37 -33.35 -13.57
CA TYR A 480 -2.25 -32.20 -13.37
C TYR A 480 -3.07 -31.92 -14.64
N VAL A 481 -2.41 -31.86 -15.80
CA VAL A 481 -3.07 -31.57 -17.07
C VAL A 481 -4.15 -32.59 -17.39
N GLN A 482 -3.88 -33.89 -17.22
CA GLN A 482 -4.86 -34.97 -17.45
C GLN A 482 -6.05 -34.92 -16.48
N ALA A 483 -5.81 -34.54 -15.23
CA ALA A 483 -6.85 -34.52 -14.20
C ALA A 483 -7.73 -33.27 -14.24
N HIS A 484 -7.19 -32.12 -14.71
CA HIS A 484 -7.80 -30.80 -14.49
C HIS A 484 -8.00 -29.96 -15.75
N THR A 485 -7.60 -30.44 -16.94
CA THR A 485 -7.72 -29.64 -18.17
C THR A 485 -8.33 -30.46 -19.32
N GLU A 486 -8.85 -29.73 -20.32
CA GLU A 486 -9.35 -30.28 -21.56
C GLU A 486 -8.62 -29.66 -22.76
N GLY A 487 -8.62 -30.34 -23.91
CA GLY A 487 -8.08 -29.80 -25.16
C GLY A 487 -6.56 -29.71 -25.27
N TYR A 488 -5.80 -30.34 -24.36
CA TYR A 488 -4.33 -30.25 -24.33
C TYR A 488 -3.66 -30.70 -25.65
N GLU A 489 -4.10 -31.80 -26.29
CA GLU A 489 -3.51 -32.29 -27.51
C GLU A 489 -3.69 -31.30 -28.71
N GLY A 490 -4.84 -30.63 -28.76
CA GLY A 490 -5.07 -29.55 -29.69
C GLY A 490 -4.14 -28.35 -29.50
N LEU A 491 -3.95 -27.94 -28.22
CA LEU A 491 -3.00 -26.90 -27.86
C LEU A 491 -1.58 -27.29 -28.23
N ARG A 492 -1.14 -28.49 -27.86
CA ARG A 492 0.20 -29.03 -28.16
C ARG A 492 0.47 -29.02 -29.66
N ALA A 493 -0.49 -29.47 -30.47
CA ALA A 493 -0.35 -29.45 -31.93
C ALA A 493 -0.19 -28.03 -32.49
N LYS A 494 -0.97 -27.08 -31.97
CA LYS A 494 -0.95 -25.68 -32.43
C LYS A 494 0.36 -24.97 -32.07
N VAL A 495 0.88 -25.16 -30.86
CA VAL A 495 2.08 -24.43 -30.39
C VAL A 495 3.40 -24.94 -31.02
N ARG A 496 3.42 -26.08 -31.67
CA ARG A 496 4.61 -26.59 -32.40
C ARG A 496 5.19 -25.59 -33.39
N SER A 497 4.34 -24.77 -33.98
CA SER A 497 4.75 -23.76 -34.97
C SER A 497 5.39 -22.50 -34.35
N PHE A 498 5.38 -22.35 -33.02
CA PHE A 498 5.84 -21.16 -32.31
C PHE A 498 7.20 -21.37 -31.63
N SER A 499 8.15 -22.05 -32.31
CA SER A 499 9.48 -22.22 -31.69
C SER A 499 10.14 -20.88 -31.37
N PRO A 500 10.97 -20.82 -30.34
CA PRO A 500 11.69 -19.60 -29.96
C PRO A 500 12.46 -18.96 -31.12
N GLU A 501 13.09 -19.76 -31.99
CA GLU A 501 13.81 -19.26 -33.16
C GLU A 501 12.91 -18.54 -34.18
N ARG A 502 11.70 -19.02 -34.34
CA ARG A 502 10.73 -18.40 -35.25
C ARG A 502 10.10 -17.16 -34.64
N MET A 503 9.92 -17.15 -33.34
CA MET A 503 9.26 -16.04 -32.63
C MET A 503 10.23 -14.93 -32.23
N ALA A 504 11.50 -15.22 -32.02
CA ALA A 504 12.53 -14.24 -31.64
C ALA A 504 12.55 -12.99 -32.56
N PRO A 505 12.63 -13.11 -33.91
CA PRO A 505 12.60 -11.93 -34.79
C PRO A 505 11.25 -11.18 -34.74
N ILE A 506 10.16 -11.85 -34.40
CA ILE A 506 8.83 -11.28 -34.27
C ILE A 506 8.70 -10.46 -33.00
N CYS A 507 8.96 -11.07 -31.84
CA CYS A 507 8.82 -10.40 -30.54
C CYS A 507 10.05 -9.56 -30.14
N GLY A 508 11.22 -9.78 -30.77
CA GLY A 508 12.44 -9.03 -30.51
C GLY A 508 13.18 -9.47 -29.26
N ILE A 509 12.96 -10.70 -28.79
CA ILE A 509 13.66 -11.32 -27.65
C ILE A 509 14.44 -12.53 -28.17
N ASP A 510 15.69 -12.69 -27.75
CA ASP A 510 16.53 -13.81 -28.16
C ASP A 510 15.93 -15.16 -27.77
N ALA A 511 16.04 -16.15 -28.66
CA ALA A 511 15.48 -17.48 -28.48
C ALA A 511 15.96 -18.17 -27.19
N ASP A 512 17.25 -17.99 -26.83
CA ASP A 512 17.81 -18.57 -25.61
C ASP A 512 17.24 -17.93 -24.36
N VAL A 513 17.01 -16.60 -24.37
CA VAL A 513 16.36 -15.89 -23.26
C VAL A 513 14.91 -16.35 -23.09
N ILE A 514 14.17 -16.56 -24.20
CA ILE A 514 12.81 -17.10 -24.14
C ILE A 514 12.81 -18.49 -23.47
N ARG A 515 13.75 -19.38 -23.85
CA ARG A 515 13.87 -20.70 -23.23
C ARG A 515 14.24 -20.63 -21.75
N GLU A 516 15.20 -19.79 -21.41
CA GLU A 516 15.62 -19.61 -20.03
C GLU A 516 14.44 -19.21 -19.14
N VAL A 517 13.71 -18.18 -19.53
CA VAL A 517 12.54 -17.69 -18.79
C VAL A 517 11.42 -18.72 -18.72
N ALA A 518 11.16 -19.44 -19.81
CA ALA A 518 10.18 -20.53 -19.85
C ALA A 518 10.55 -21.66 -18.88
N ARG A 519 11.84 -22.04 -18.82
CA ARG A 519 12.37 -23.06 -17.90
C ARG A 519 12.31 -22.61 -16.44
N LEU A 520 12.65 -21.35 -16.14
CA LEU A 520 12.52 -20.79 -14.80
C LEU A 520 11.06 -20.88 -14.32
N TYR A 521 10.12 -20.48 -15.16
CA TYR A 521 8.69 -20.54 -14.83
C TYR A 521 8.20 -21.98 -14.63
N ALA A 522 8.54 -22.89 -15.55
CA ALA A 522 8.05 -24.27 -15.52
C ALA A 522 8.64 -25.15 -14.39
N ARG A 523 9.88 -24.87 -13.96
CA ARG A 523 10.56 -25.61 -12.89
C ARG A 523 10.19 -25.13 -11.49
N SER A 524 9.58 -23.97 -11.39
CA SER A 524 9.18 -23.37 -10.11
C SER A 524 8.01 -24.13 -9.50
N GLN A 525 8.09 -24.43 -8.20
CA GLN A 525 6.99 -25.07 -7.46
C GLN A 525 5.81 -24.12 -7.21
N ALA A 526 6.10 -22.81 -7.16
CA ALA A 526 5.10 -21.76 -6.97
C ALA A 526 5.38 -20.59 -7.90
N SER A 527 4.59 -20.47 -8.97
CA SER A 527 4.69 -19.38 -9.94
C SER A 527 3.43 -18.55 -9.97
N ILE A 528 3.60 -17.24 -10.19
CA ILE A 528 2.47 -16.32 -10.35
C ILE A 528 2.71 -15.37 -11.52
N ILE A 529 1.65 -15.08 -12.29
CA ILE A 529 1.68 -14.11 -13.37
C ILE A 529 0.76 -12.94 -13.00
N PHE A 530 1.34 -11.73 -13.02
CA PHE A 530 0.60 -10.47 -12.93
C PHE A 530 0.56 -9.83 -14.31
N TRP A 531 -0.63 -9.71 -14.89
CA TRP A 531 -0.79 -9.03 -16.17
C TRP A 531 -1.62 -7.76 -16.02
N GLY A 532 -1.50 -6.86 -16.96
CA GLY A 532 -2.24 -5.60 -16.97
C GLY A 532 -2.83 -5.29 -18.34
N MET A 533 -3.14 -4.02 -18.52
CA MET A 533 -3.77 -3.48 -19.73
C MET A 533 -2.98 -3.76 -20.99
N GLY A 534 -1.64 -3.87 -20.89
CA GLY A 534 -0.79 -4.18 -22.04
C GLY A 534 -1.05 -5.55 -22.66
N VAL A 535 -1.58 -6.51 -21.89
CA VAL A 535 -2.02 -7.82 -22.39
C VAL A 535 -3.51 -7.80 -22.76
N SER A 536 -4.33 -7.14 -21.93
CA SER A 536 -5.80 -7.18 -22.08
C SER A 536 -6.33 -6.38 -23.27
N GLN A 537 -5.63 -5.34 -23.72
CA GLN A 537 -6.12 -4.41 -24.75
C GLN A 537 -5.60 -4.73 -26.16
N HIS A 538 -5.58 -6.00 -26.52
CA HIS A 538 -5.32 -6.46 -27.88
C HIS A 538 -6.60 -6.92 -28.57
N THR A 539 -6.66 -6.75 -29.87
CA THR A 539 -7.73 -7.24 -30.74
C THR A 539 -7.49 -8.70 -31.17
#